data_e0b435b1547cd3ef4ab341288d65c7d9
#
_entry.id   e0b435b1547cd3ef4ab341288d65c7d9
#
_cell.length_a   1.000
_cell.length_b   1.000
_cell.length_c   1.000
_cell.angle_alpha   90.00
_cell.angle_beta   90.00
_cell.angle_gamma   90.00
#
_symmetry.space_group_name_H-M   'P 1'
#
loop_
_entity.id
_entity.type
_entity.pdbx_description
1 polymer ?
#
loop_
_entity_poly.entity_id
_entity_poly.type
_entity_poly.pdbx_seq_one_letter_code
_entity_poly.pdbx_strand_id
1 'polypeptide(L)'
;MDLNLGILFSFMSILLISPAIIFLIIAIWFTRRSSNLRRSLDEQNNLIKNLNLQLSSLSAERARLAAVLDQMTDGVLIVDSQGRIQFANPASKKLFETVDPINRSIVEVVRHHQLVEAWQRCQQTNELQSESIEVPARRQFLQLVVIPDAHAGGSLLLVQDLTRVRRLETVRRDFISNISHELRTPLASLKALTETLQNGALSDPEAGPRFLSRIVTEVDALTQMTQELLDLSRIESGQVELNLAPISPKKLLISACDRMKLQAERAGLTLRVECSDDLPNVRADYARLEQVLVNLIHNSVKFTRPGGEVILLAETADTEERSAGGGVRFGVKDTGIGIPSEDVPRIFERFYRVDRSRSGSGTGLGLSIARHIVETHQGKIWVDSIEGQGSTFFFTIPQSAADVPQA
;
A
#
# COMPACT_ATOMS: atom_id res chain seq x y z
N MET A 1 -31.57 -17.60 120.17
CA MET A 1 -32.45 -17.26 119.03
C MET A 1 -31.66 -16.69 117.81
N ASP A 2 -30.32 -16.84 117.79
CA ASP A 2 -29.44 -16.19 116.80
C ASP A 2 -28.76 -17.11 115.75
N LEU A 3 -29.01 -18.43 115.80
CA LEU A 3 -28.39 -19.39 114.85
C LEU A 3 -29.16 -19.56 113.57
N ASN A 4 -30.45 -19.19 113.55
CA ASN A 4 -31.32 -19.41 112.38
C ASN A 4 -31.33 -18.24 111.39
N LEU A 5 -30.89 -17.03 111.79
CA LEU A 5 -30.90 -15.88 110.88
C LEU A 5 -29.67 -15.90 109.93
N GLY A 6 -28.49 -16.41 110.44
CA GLY A 6 -27.30 -16.53 109.60
C GLY A 6 -27.40 -17.52 108.46
N ILE A 7 -28.07 -18.67 108.69
CA ILE A 7 -28.32 -19.71 107.66
C ILE A 7 -29.30 -19.21 106.60
N LEU A 8 -30.34 -18.46 107.08
CA LEU A 8 -31.33 -17.89 106.11
C LEU A 8 -30.72 -16.82 105.18
N PHE A 9 -29.81 -15.97 105.74
CA PHE A 9 -29.08 -14.94 105.02
C PHE A 9 -28.09 -15.61 104.04
N SER A 10 -27.41 -16.71 104.43
CA SER A 10 -26.50 -17.48 103.56
C SER A 10 -27.23 -18.16 102.43
N PHE A 11 -28.39 -18.74 102.68
CA PHE A 11 -29.25 -19.36 101.67
C PHE A 11 -29.89 -18.35 100.69
N MET A 12 -30.28 -17.16 101.24
CA MET A 12 -30.85 -16.09 100.45
C MET A 12 -29.76 -15.44 99.57
N SER A 13 -28.51 -15.29 100.05
CA SER A 13 -27.38 -14.84 99.18
C SER A 13 -26.97 -15.86 98.13
N ILE A 14 -26.98 -17.12 98.40
CA ILE A 14 -26.70 -18.21 97.40
C ILE A 14 -27.83 -18.26 96.39
N LEU A 15 -29.12 -18.06 96.79
CA LEU A 15 -30.26 -18.07 95.89
C LEU A 15 -30.27 -16.84 94.96
N LEU A 16 -29.74 -15.67 95.43
CA LEU A 16 -29.61 -14.45 94.60
C LEU A 16 -28.38 -14.43 93.72
N ILE A 17 -27.31 -15.12 94.09
CA ILE A 17 -26.05 -15.19 93.30
C ILE A 17 -26.21 -16.22 92.12
N SER A 18 -27.02 -17.28 92.25
CA SER A 18 -27.21 -18.29 91.21
C SER A 18 -27.82 -17.77 89.89
N PRO A 19 -28.86 -16.90 89.91
CA PRO A 19 -29.40 -16.34 88.70
C PRO A 19 -28.45 -15.32 88.03
N ALA A 20 -27.69 -14.57 88.85
CA ALA A 20 -26.68 -13.65 88.27
C ALA A 20 -25.50 -14.37 87.55
N ILE A 21 -25.05 -15.48 88.12
CA ILE A 21 -24.00 -16.31 87.54
C ILE A 21 -24.53 -16.95 86.17
N ILE A 22 -25.79 -17.44 86.24
CA ILE A 22 -26.42 -17.99 85.04
C ILE A 22 -26.55 -16.89 83.97
N PHE A 23 -26.96 -15.70 84.33
CA PHE A 23 -27.08 -14.58 83.38
C PHE A 23 -25.69 -14.16 82.85
N LEU A 24 -24.67 -14.15 83.68
CA LEU A 24 -23.28 -13.89 83.21
C LEU A 24 -22.77 -14.94 82.24
N ILE A 25 -23.00 -16.21 82.53
CA ILE A 25 -22.64 -17.32 81.60
C ILE A 25 -23.35 -17.21 80.26
N ILE A 26 -24.65 -16.95 80.30
CA ILE A 26 -25.47 -16.74 79.11
C ILE A 26 -24.95 -15.51 78.28
N ALA A 27 -24.67 -14.42 78.94
CA ALA A 27 -24.12 -13.22 78.30
C ALA A 27 -22.77 -13.46 77.71
N ILE A 28 -21.83 -14.19 78.40
CA ILE A 28 -20.55 -14.57 77.87
C ILE A 28 -20.70 -15.55 76.67
N TRP A 29 -21.59 -16.50 76.79
CA TRP A 29 -21.86 -17.43 75.69
C TRP A 29 -22.45 -16.72 74.49
N PHE A 30 -23.40 -15.79 74.67
CA PHE A 30 -24.00 -15.00 73.62
C PHE A 30 -23.00 -14.08 72.94
N THR A 31 -22.11 -13.40 73.71
CA THR A 31 -21.08 -12.56 73.16
C THR A 31 -20.01 -13.37 72.38
N ARG A 32 -19.60 -14.54 72.86
CA ARG A 32 -18.72 -15.45 72.16
C ARG A 32 -19.38 -15.98 70.90
N ARG A 33 -20.63 -16.38 70.92
CA ARG A 33 -21.37 -16.87 69.75
C ARG A 33 -21.53 -15.78 68.69
N SER A 34 -21.89 -14.56 69.09
CA SER A 34 -22.02 -13.41 68.21
C SER A 34 -20.66 -13.00 67.58
N SER A 35 -19.56 -13.06 68.33
CA SER A 35 -18.23 -12.77 67.82
C SER A 35 -17.75 -13.84 66.82
N ASN A 36 -18.06 -15.12 67.10
CA ASN A 36 -17.70 -16.19 66.14
C ASN A 36 -18.54 -16.10 64.84
N LEU A 37 -19.86 -15.77 64.94
CA LEU A 37 -20.67 -15.53 63.77
C LEU A 37 -20.17 -14.32 62.95
N ARG A 38 -19.80 -13.22 63.64
CA ARG A 38 -19.21 -12.06 62.94
C ARG A 38 -17.92 -12.42 62.23
N ARG A 39 -16.98 -13.16 62.90
CA ARG A 39 -15.76 -13.64 62.24
C ARG A 39 -16.03 -14.50 61.00
N SER A 40 -16.94 -15.44 61.10
CA SER A 40 -17.32 -16.27 59.96
C SER A 40 -17.93 -15.43 58.81
N LEU A 41 -18.77 -14.45 59.10
CA LEU A 41 -19.33 -13.53 58.12
C LEU A 41 -18.24 -12.65 57.48
N ASP A 42 -17.29 -12.14 58.28
CA ASP A 42 -16.16 -11.36 57.76
C ASP A 42 -15.24 -12.19 56.88
N GLU A 43 -14.97 -13.47 57.23
CA GLU A 43 -14.21 -14.40 56.41
C GLU A 43 -14.91 -14.67 55.08
N GLN A 44 -16.24 -14.93 55.13
CA GLN A 44 -17.04 -15.12 53.86
C GLN A 44 -17.08 -13.86 53.01
N ASN A 45 -17.25 -12.71 53.60
CA ASN A 45 -17.22 -11.43 52.88
C ASN A 45 -15.85 -11.15 52.23
N ASN A 46 -14.77 -11.47 52.93
CA ASN A 46 -13.42 -11.34 52.39
C ASN A 46 -13.17 -12.32 51.24
N LEU A 47 -13.69 -13.57 51.32
CA LEU A 47 -13.60 -14.54 50.26
C LEU A 47 -14.39 -14.08 49.01
N ILE A 48 -15.62 -13.61 49.19
CA ILE A 48 -16.44 -13.04 48.12
C ILE A 48 -15.76 -11.86 47.47
N LYS A 49 -15.17 -10.96 48.24
CA LYS A 49 -14.44 -9.80 47.73
C LYS A 49 -13.21 -10.23 46.89
N ASN A 50 -12.46 -11.20 47.37
CA ASN A 50 -11.31 -11.75 46.62
C ASN A 50 -11.74 -12.43 45.32
N LEU A 51 -12.79 -13.24 45.34
CA LEU A 51 -13.35 -13.87 44.12
C LEU A 51 -13.84 -12.83 43.12
N ASN A 52 -14.53 -11.78 43.57
CA ASN A 52 -14.97 -10.69 42.70
C ASN A 52 -13.77 -9.92 42.07
N LEU A 53 -12.70 -9.69 42.85
CA LEU A 53 -11.47 -9.11 42.32
C LEU A 53 -10.81 -10.00 41.26
N GLN A 54 -10.74 -11.31 41.48
CA GLN A 54 -10.23 -12.26 40.51
C GLN A 54 -11.08 -12.33 39.25
N LEU A 55 -12.42 -12.35 39.39
CA LEU A 55 -13.33 -12.31 38.26
C LEU A 55 -13.21 -11.02 37.46
N SER A 56 -13.09 -9.89 38.13
CA SER A 56 -12.90 -8.58 37.45
C SER A 56 -11.55 -8.49 36.72
N SER A 57 -10.47 -9.01 37.30
CA SER A 57 -9.16 -9.07 36.64
C SER A 57 -9.18 -9.97 35.42
N LEU A 58 -9.79 -11.17 35.52
CA LEU A 58 -9.91 -12.12 34.42
C LEU A 58 -10.80 -11.58 33.29
N SER A 59 -11.88 -10.88 33.62
CA SER A 59 -12.75 -10.23 32.64
C SER A 59 -12.04 -9.08 31.92
N ALA A 60 -11.25 -8.29 32.63
CA ALA A 60 -10.42 -7.22 32.03
C ALA A 60 -9.33 -7.78 31.10
N GLU A 61 -8.68 -8.87 31.50
CA GLU A 61 -7.68 -9.54 30.66
C GLU A 61 -8.31 -10.13 29.38
N ARG A 62 -9.46 -10.80 29.51
CA ARG A 62 -10.23 -11.29 28.34
C ARG A 62 -10.63 -10.15 27.40
N ALA A 63 -11.13 -9.04 27.94
CA ALA A 63 -11.52 -7.88 27.15
C ALA A 63 -10.30 -7.28 26.40
N ARG A 64 -9.13 -7.24 27.04
CA ARG A 64 -7.89 -6.76 26.45
C ARG A 64 -7.44 -7.68 25.31
N LEU A 65 -7.45 -9.00 25.49
CA LEU A 65 -7.09 -9.96 24.43
C LEU A 65 -8.08 -9.90 23.27
N ALA A 66 -9.37 -9.81 23.55
CA ALA A 66 -10.39 -9.63 22.49
C ALA A 66 -10.13 -8.35 21.67
N ALA A 67 -9.85 -7.22 22.33
CA ALA A 67 -9.56 -5.96 21.65
C ALA A 67 -8.29 -6.06 20.77
N VAL A 68 -7.26 -6.79 21.20
CA VAL A 68 -6.07 -7.03 20.36
C VAL A 68 -6.44 -7.83 19.11
N LEU A 69 -7.18 -8.93 19.26
CA LEU A 69 -7.62 -9.76 18.14
C LEU A 69 -8.55 -8.99 17.18
N ASP A 70 -9.39 -8.11 17.70
CA ASP A 70 -10.30 -7.30 16.89
C ASP A 70 -9.58 -6.23 16.06
N GLN A 71 -8.42 -5.73 16.54
CA GLN A 71 -7.61 -4.74 15.84
C GLN A 71 -6.59 -5.35 14.87
N MET A 72 -6.42 -6.68 14.89
CA MET A 72 -5.51 -7.34 13.96
C MET A 72 -6.00 -7.20 12.52
N THR A 73 -5.06 -6.92 11.61
CA THR A 73 -5.30 -6.88 10.16
C THR A 73 -5.38 -8.28 9.56
N ASP A 74 -4.74 -9.24 10.20
CA ASP A 74 -4.76 -10.63 9.79
C ASP A 74 -6.01 -11.35 10.29
N GLY A 75 -6.57 -12.21 9.46
CA GLY A 75 -7.73 -13.03 9.83
C GLY A 75 -7.36 -14.10 10.84
N VAL A 76 -8.10 -14.17 11.94
CA VAL A 76 -7.94 -15.20 12.99
C VAL A 76 -9.22 -16.00 13.10
N LEU A 77 -9.08 -17.33 12.98
CA LEU A 77 -10.17 -18.29 13.23
C LEU A 77 -9.70 -19.33 14.24
N ILE A 78 -10.55 -19.68 15.20
CA ILE A 78 -10.35 -20.83 16.08
C ILE A 78 -11.42 -21.86 15.72
N VAL A 79 -10.96 -23.08 15.44
CA VAL A 79 -11.79 -24.19 14.97
C VAL A 79 -11.64 -25.37 15.91
N ASP A 80 -12.74 -26.01 16.27
CA ASP A 80 -12.71 -27.21 17.10
C ASP A 80 -12.26 -28.48 16.31
N SER A 81 -12.19 -29.61 16.98
CA SER A 81 -11.82 -30.89 16.38
C SER A 81 -12.82 -31.40 15.33
N GLN A 82 -14.04 -30.86 15.30
CA GLN A 82 -15.07 -31.21 14.32
C GLN A 82 -15.11 -30.24 13.12
N GLY A 83 -14.22 -29.25 13.09
CA GLY A 83 -14.18 -28.25 12.04
C GLY A 83 -15.20 -27.12 12.19
N ARG A 84 -15.77 -26.91 13.39
CA ARG A 84 -16.68 -25.81 13.66
C ARG A 84 -15.94 -24.60 14.19
N ILE A 85 -16.25 -23.44 13.65
CA ILE A 85 -15.59 -22.18 14.01
C ILE A 85 -16.14 -21.73 15.38
N GLN A 86 -15.26 -21.62 16.36
CA GLN A 86 -15.55 -21.14 17.70
C GLN A 86 -15.27 -19.64 17.87
N PHE A 87 -14.33 -19.12 17.11
CA PHE A 87 -13.98 -17.71 17.13
C PHE A 87 -13.58 -17.23 15.73
N ALA A 88 -13.93 -15.99 15.41
CA ALA A 88 -13.52 -15.30 14.20
C ALA A 88 -13.42 -13.79 14.47
N ASN A 89 -12.24 -13.21 14.22
CA ASN A 89 -12.06 -11.78 14.35
C ASN A 89 -12.68 -11.00 13.17
N PRO A 90 -12.81 -9.66 13.24
CA PRO A 90 -13.38 -8.85 12.16
C PRO A 90 -12.63 -8.98 10.83
N ALA A 91 -11.29 -9.13 10.87
CA ALA A 91 -10.48 -9.30 9.66
C ALA A 91 -10.82 -10.61 8.91
N SER A 92 -10.98 -11.74 9.62
CA SER A 92 -11.38 -13.00 9.00
C SER A 92 -12.79 -12.95 8.40
N LYS A 93 -13.73 -12.27 9.07
CA LYS A 93 -15.09 -12.05 8.54
C LYS A 93 -15.05 -11.26 7.22
N LYS A 94 -14.19 -10.25 7.13
CA LYS A 94 -13.99 -9.46 5.92
C LYS A 94 -13.31 -10.25 4.80
N LEU A 95 -12.27 -11.02 5.13
CA LEU A 95 -11.52 -11.84 4.15
C LEU A 95 -12.41 -12.90 3.50
N PHE A 96 -13.25 -13.57 4.29
CA PHE A 96 -14.16 -14.62 3.81
C PHE A 96 -15.57 -14.12 3.46
N GLU A 97 -15.83 -12.81 3.54
CA GLU A 97 -17.12 -12.17 3.24
C GLU A 97 -18.28 -12.85 3.96
N THR A 98 -18.10 -13.13 5.24
CA THR A 98 -19.11 -13.79 6.06
C THR A 98 -19.53 -12.91 7.22
N VAL A 99 -20.82 -12.85 7.49
CA VAL A 99 -21.37 -12.01 8.57
C VAL A 99 -21.27 -12.73 9.91
N ASP A 100 -21.66 -14.00 9.94
CA ASP A 100 -21.66 -14.81 11.16
C ASP A 100 -21.08 -16.20 10.88
N PRO A 101 -19.77 -16.39 11.13
CA PRO A 101 -19.08 -17.67 10.92
C PRO A 101 -19.16 -18.61 12.13
N ILE A 102 -19.59 -18.13 13.31
CA ILE A 102 -19.57 -18.92 14.55
C ILE A 102 -20.49 -20.14 14.44
N ASN A 103 -20.03 -21.29 14.93
CA ASN A 103 -20.67 -22.60 14.85
C ASN A 103 -20.88 -23.18 13.44
N ARG A 104 -20.43 -22.47 12.40
CA ARG A 104 -20.44 -22.99 11.01
C ARG A 104 -19.20 -23.81 10.74
N SER A 105 -19.30 -24.71 9.74
CA SER A 105 -18.13 -25.47 9.29
C SER A 105 -17.10 -24.58 8.60
N ILE A 106 -15.82 -24.84 8.88
CA ILE A 106 -14.71 -24.17 8.18
C ILE A 106 -14.82 -24.31 6.66
N VAL A 107 -15.31 -25.45 6.17
CA VAL A 107 -15.50 -25.71 4.73
C VAL A 107 -16.53 -24.75 4.13
N GLU A 108 -17.61 -24.46 4.83
CA GLU A 108 -18.66 -23.55 4.37
C GLU A 108 -18.21 -22.09 4.36
N VAL A 109 -17.34 -21.69 5.29
CA VAL A 109 -16.90 -20.30 5.45
C VAL A 109 -15.71 -19.99 4.55
N VAL A 110 -14.69 -20.83 4.57
CA VAL A 110 -13.45 -20.60 3.83
C VAL A 110 -13.61 -20.81 2.32
N ARG A 111 -14.43 -21.78 1.90
CA ARG A 111 -14.80 -22.07 0.49
C ARG A 111 -13.59 -22.20 -0.47
N HIS A 112 -12.46 -22.62 0.05
CA HIS A 112 -11.24 -22.80 -0.74
C HIS A 112 -10.61 -24.14 -0.38
N HIS A 113 -10.52 -25.06 -1.35
CA HIS A 113 -10.14 -26.45 -1.09
C HIS A 113 -8.73 -26.59 -0.48
N GLN A 114 -7.74 -25.84 -1.00
CA GLN A 114 -6.36 -25.90 -0.46
C GLN A 114 -6.27 -25.46 1.00
N LEU A 115 -7.06 -24.45 1.41
CA LEU A 115 -7.10 -24.02 2.80
C LEU A 115 -7.74 -25.08 3.70
N VAL A 116 -8.79 -25.73 3.20
CA VAL A 116 -9.46 -26.84 3.91
C VAL A 116 -8.52 -28.05 4.02
N GLU A 117 -7.82 -28.40 2.95
CA GLU A 117 -6.82 -29.49 2.97
C GLU A 117 -5.66 -29.22 3.94
N ALA A 118 -5.16 -27.98 4.00
CA ALA A 118 -4.13 -27.59 4.96
C ALA A 118 -4.62 -27.76 6.41
N TRP A 119 -5.87 -27.39 6.69
CA TRP A 119 -6.49 -27.63 7.98
C TRP A 119 -6.63 -29.14 8.27
N GLN A 120 -7.10 -29.94 7.31
CA GLN A 120 -7.24 -31.39 7.47
C GLN A 120 -5.90 -32.07 7.71
N ARG A 121 -4.84 -31.69 6.97
CA ARG A 121 -3.47 -32.19 7.18
C ARG A 121 -2.97 -31.85 8.58
N CYS A 122 -3.18 -30.62 9.05
CA CYS A 122 -2.82 -30.23 10.40
C CYS A 122 -3.52 -31.09 11.47
N GLN A 123 -4.81 -31.38 11.28
CA GLN A 123 -5.56 -32.28 12.20
C GLN A 123 -5.02 -33.72 12.20
N GLN A 124 -4.58 -34.23 11.05
CA GLN A 124 -4.07 -35.59 10.92
C GLN A 124 -2.66 -35.74 11.45
N THR A 125 -1.77 -34.78 11.17
CA THR A 125 -0.35 -34.84 11.52
C THR A 125 -0.04 -34.23 12.88
N ASN A 126 -0.94 -33.41 13.40
CA ASN A 126 -0.73 -32.56 14.57
C ASN A 126 0.52 -31.67 14.45
N GLU A 127 0.84 -31.24 13.20
CA GLU A 127 1.96 -30.38 12.88
C GLU A 127 1.45 -29.07 12.27
N LEU A 128 2.21 -27.99 12.45
CA LEU A 128 1.95 -26.71 11.82
C LEU A 128 1.92 -26.86 10.29
N GLN A 129 0.88 -26.33 9.65
CA GLN A 129 0.77 -26.27 8.19
C GLN A 129 0.80 -24.82 7.73
N SER A 130 1.51 -24.57 6.62
CA SER A 130 1.55 -23.24 5.98
C SER A 130 1.33 -23.38 4.49
N GLU A 131 0.33 -22.69 3.96
CA GLU A 131 -0.01 -22.72 2.54
C GLU A 131 -0.20 -21.27 2.02
N SER A 132 0.30 -21.03 0.81
CA SER A 132 0.09 -19.77 0.09
C SER A 132 -0.79 -20.04 -1.11
N ILE A 133 -1.86 -19.30 -1.24
CA ILE A 133 -2.84 -19.48 -2.31
C ILE A 133 -3.09 -18.17 -3.06
N GLU A 134 -3.36 -18.31 -4.34
CA GLU A 134 -3.93 -17.24 -5.16
C GLU A 134 -5.42 -17.49 -5.33
N VAL A 135 -6.22 -16.45 -5.08
CA VAL A 135 -7.67 -16.43 -5.32
C VAL A 135 -7.93 -15.64 -6.61
N PRO A 136 -7.94 -16.27 -7.80
CA PRO A 136 -7.97 -15.56 -9.09
C PRO A 136 -9.18 -14.66 -9.25
N ALA A 137 -10.35 -15.11 -8.79
CA ALA A 137 -11.61 -14.34 -8.87
C ALA A 137 -11.53 -12.97 -8.17
N ARG A 138 -10.69 -12.84 -7.15
CA ARG A 138 -10.51 -11.62 -6.35
C ARG A 138 -9.14 -10.98 -6.57
N ARG A 139 -8.27 -11.60 -7.34
CA ARG A 139 -6.86 -11.21 -7.50
C ARG A 139 -6.14 -11.01 -6.16
N GLN A 140 -6.44 -11.91 -5.19
CA GLN A 140 -5.89 -11.88 -3.84
C GLN A 140 -4.86 -13.01 -3.67
N PHE A 141 -3.81 -12.72 -2.89
CA PHE A 141 -2.82 -13.70 -2.44
C PHE A 141 -2.94 -13.83 -0.93
N LEU A 142 -3.36 -15.00 -0.47
CA LEU A 142 -3.54 -15.28 0.95
C LEU A 142 -2.48 -16.28 1.42
N GLN A 143 -1.94 -16.07 2.61
CA GLN A 143 -1.15 -17.05 3.33
C GLN A 143 -1.96 -17.57 4.51
N LEU A 144 -2.14 -18.88 4.58
CA LEU A 144 -2.75 -19.56 5.71
C LEU A 144 -1.65 -20.22 6.55
N VAL A 145 -1.72 -20.03 7.86
CA VAL A 145 -0.95 -20.80 8.83
C VAL A 145 -1.95 -21.47 9.76
N VAL A 146 -1.90 -22.80 9.84
CA VAL A 146 -2.73 -23.62 10.73
C VAL A 146 -1.86 -24.17 11.83
N ILE A 147 -2.21 -23.85 13.07
CA ILE A 147 -1.49 -24.26 14.28
C ILE A 147 -2.40 -25.20 15.06
N PRO A 148 -1.98 -26.45 15.37
CA PRO A 148 -2.78 -27.36 16.16
C PRO A 148 -2.89 -26.88 17.62
N ASP A 149 -4.09 -26.99 18.21
CA ASP A 149 -4.27 -26.75 19.64
C ASP A 149 -4.11 -28.06 20.40
N ALA A 150 -2.96 -28.21 21.04
CA ALA A 150 -2.61 -29.40 21.81
C ALA A 150 -3.52 -29.64 23.04
N HIS A 151 -4.24 -28.61 23.53
CA HIS A 151 -5.05 -28.71 24.74
C HIS A 151 -6.54 -28.95 24.46
N ALA A 152 -7.09 -28.31 23.42
CA ALA A 152 -8.52 -28.40 23.10
C ALA A 152 -8.82 -29.31 21.91
N GLY A 153 -7.80 -29.87 21.24
CA GLY A 153 -7.96 -30.74 20.06
C GLY A 153 -8.46 -30.03 18.82
N GLY A 154 -8.43 -28.71 18.81
CA GLY A 154 -8.81 -27.87 17.69
C GLY A 154 -7.61 -27.29 16.91
N SER A 155 -7.82 -26.19 16.21
CA SER A 155 -6.75 -25.49 15.48
C SER A 155 -6.97 -23.98 15.49
N LEU A 156 -5.87 -23.24 15.55
CA LEU A 156 -5.81 -21.82 15.29
C LEU A 156 -5.41 -21.60 13.83
N LEU A 157 -6.23 -20.87 13.09
CA LEU A 157 -5.93 -20.49 11.70
C LEU A 157 -5.64 -18.99 11.65
N LEU A 158 -4.47 -18.66 11.09
CA LEU A 158 -4.08 -17.30 10.76
C LEU A 158 -4.12 -17.14 9.24
N VAL A 159 -4.83 -16.13 8.76
CA VAL A 159 -4.96 -15.84 7.33
C VAL A 159 -4.48 -14.44 7.07
N GLN A 160 -3.39 -14.32 6.33
CA GLN A 160 -2.76 -13.05 6.00
C GLN A 160 -3.00 -12.70 4.55
N ASP A 161 -3.42 -11.45 4.26
CA ASP A 161 -3.54 -10.93 2.91
C ASP A 161 -2.18 -10.36 2.45
N LEU A 162 -1.49 -11.12 1.61
CA LEU A 162 -0.22 -10.74 1.01
C LEU A 162 -0.35 -10.09 -0.37
N THR A 163 -1.56 -9.74 -0.80
CA THR A 163 -1.83 -9.23 -2.15
C THR A 163 -0.96 -8.03 -2.49
N ARG A 164 -0.84 -7.07 -1.58
CA ARG A 164 -0.01 -5.88 -1.78
C ARG A 164 1.48 -6.23 -1.89
N VAL A 165 1.96 -7.10 -1.03
CA VAL A 165 3.38 -7.54 -1.02
C VAL A 165 3.71 -8.27 -2.31
N ARG A 166 2.89 -9.24 -2.71
CA ARG A 166 3.07 -10.00 -3.94
C ARG A 166 3.00 -9.15 -5.20
N ARG A 167 2.10 -8.18 -5.24
CA ARG A 167 2.05 -7.22 -6.36
C ARG A 167 3.34 -6.42 -6.46
N LEU A 168 3.85 -5.92 -5.34
CA LEU A 168 5.12 -5.18 -5.32
C LEU A 168 6.30 -6.06 -5.75
N GLU A 169 6.36 -7.31 -5.28
CA GLU A 169 7.39 -8.28 -5.70
C GLU A 169 7.31 -8.59 -7.19
N THR A 170 6.09 -8.77 -7.73
CA THR A 170 5.88 -9.03 -9.16
C THR A 170 6.33 -7.83 -9.98
N VAL A 171 5.87 -6.63 -9.64
CA VAL A 171 6.29 -5.38 -10.32
C VAL A 171 7.82 -5.23 -10.29
N ARG A 172 8.45 -5.51 -9.15
CA ARG A 172 9.92 -5.45 -9.03
C ARG A 172 10.61 -6.50 -9.89
N ARG A 173 10.10 -7.72 -9.93
CA ARG A 173 10.66 -8.81 -10.76
C ARG A 173 10.54 -8.49 -12.25
N ASP A 174 9.36 -8.04 -12.68
CA ASP A 174 9.09 -7.65 -14.05
C ASP A 174 9.97 -6.46 -14.46
N PHE A 175 10.18 -5.50 -13.55
CA PHE A 175 11.11 -4.38 -13.74
C PHE A 175 12.53 -4.86 -14.04
N ILE A 176 13.10 -5.74 -13.21
CA ILE A 176 14.47 -6.27 -13.39
C ILE A 176 14.57 -7.09 -14.69
N SER A 177 13.54 -7.90 -14.98
CA SER A 177 13.48 -8.69 -16.21
C SER A 177 13.47 -7.80 -17.47
N ASN A 178 12.62 -6.77 -17.47
CA ASN A 178 12.50 -5.84 -18.58
C ASN A 178 13.79 -5.03 -18.79
N ILE A 179 14.44 -4.52 -17.74
CA ILE A 179 15.75 -3.88 -17.84
C ILE A 179 16.76 -4.81 -18.52
N SER A 180 16.81 -6.07 -18.07
CA SER A 180 17.77 -7.04 -18.61
C SER A 180 17.54 -7.30 -20.08
N HIS A 181 16.29 -7.35 -20.51
CA HIS A 181 15.92 -7.51 -21.92
C HIS A 181 16.26 -6.28 -22.76
N GLU A 182 15.88 -5.08 -22.29
CA GLU A 182 16.11 -3.82 -23.01
C GLU A 182 17.60 -3.45 -23.11
N LEU A 183 18.43 -3.87 -22.15
CA LEU A 183 19.90 -3.72 -22.23
C LEU A 183 20.54 -4.74 -23.16
N ARG A 184 20.03 -5.98 -23.21
CA ARG A 184 20.64 -7.06 -24.01
C ARG A 184 20.58 -6.78 -25.51
N THR A 185 19.49 -6.20 -26.00
CA THR A 185 19.29 -5.92 -27.43
C THR A 185 20.35 -4.96 -28.00
N PRO A 186 20.53 -3.74 -27.47
CA PRO A 186 21.56 -2.83 -27.98
C PRO A 186 22.98 -3.36 -27.77
N LEU A 187 23.27 -4.10 -26.70
CA LEU A 187 24.56 -4.75 -26.48
C LEU A 187 24.86 -5.82 -27.54
N ALA A 188 23.86 -6.62 -27.92
CA ALA A 188 24.00 -7.59 -29.01
C ALA A 188 24.21 -6.91 -30.36
N SER A 189 23.48 -5.80 -30.62
CA SER A 189 23.67 -4.98 -31.82
C SER A 189 25.08 -4.39 -31.89
N LEU A 190 25.56 -3.79 -30.80
CA LEU A 190 26.93 -3.25 -30.70
C LEU A 190 27.98 -4.33 -30.97
N LYS A 191 27.80 -5.52 -30.37
CA LYS A 191 28.71 -6.64 -30.59
C LYS A 191 28.75 -7.05 -32.07
N ALA A 192 27.59 -7.23 -32.71
CA ALA A 192 27.51 -7.60 -34.13
C ALA A 192 28.13 -6.52 -35.06
N LEU A 193 27.87 -5.23 -34.77
CA LEU A 193 28.46 -4.12 -35.52
C LEU A 193 29.96 -4.09 -35.41
N THR A 194 30.51 -4.29 -34.21
CA THR A 194 31.98 -4.32 -33.97
C THR A 194 32.62 -5.54 -34.64
N GLU A 195 32.02 -6.73 -34.57
CA GLU A 195 32.49 -7.92 -35.26
C GLU A 195 32.50 -7.71 -36.80
N THR A 196 31.49 -7.05 -37.35
CA THR A 196 31.39 -6.72 -38.77
C THR A 196 32.52 -5.77 -39.21
N LEU A 197 32.81 -4.74 -38.42
CA LEU A 197 33.93 -3.81 -38.66
C LEU A 197 35.27 -4.54 -38.61
N GLN A 198 35.48 -5.42 -37.64
CA GLN A 198 36.70 -6.22 -37.50
C GLN A 198 36.93 -7.17 -38.69
N ASN A 199 35.85 -7.72 -39.25
CA ASN A 199 35.87 -8.63 -40.37
C ASN A 199 36.03 -7.95 -41.74
N GLY A 200 36.48 -6.67 -41.75
CA GLY A 200 36.88 -5.96 -42.96
C GLY A 200 36.00 -4.81 -43.43
N ALA A 201 34.77 -4.66 -42.84
CA ALA A 201 33.90 -3.54 -43.19
C ALA A 201 34.47 -2.16 -42.82
N LEU A 202 35.49 -2.10 -41.96
CA LEU A 202 36.21 -0.86 -41.62
C LEU A 202 36.96 -0.28 -42.81
N SER A 203 37.46 -1.13 -43.73
CA SER A 203 38.20 -0.72 -44.91
C SER A 203 37.29 -0.30 -46.09
N ASP A 204 35.99 -0.48 -45.96
CA ASP A 204 35.01 -0.03 -46.93
C ASP A 204 34.67 1.44 -46.71
N PRO A 205 34.89 2.35 -47.71
CA PRO A 205 34.68 3.79 -47.55
C PRO A 205 33.25 4.21 -47.27
N GLU A 206 32.26 3.38 -47.69
CA GLU A 206 30.83 3.69 -47.45
C GLU A 206 30.27 2.93 -46.25
N ALA A 207 30.62 1.65 -46.07
CA ALA A 207 30.09 0.82 -44.98
C ALA A 207 30.69 1.20 -43.60
N GLY A 208 32.00 1.46 -43.55
CA GLY A 208 32.69 1.79 -42.31
C GLY A 208 32.04 2.97 -41.54
N PRO A 209 31.89 4.15 -42.17
CA PRO A 209 31.23 5.30 -41.50
C PRO A 209 29.80 5.02 -41.10
N ARG A 210 29.02 4.23 -41.85
CA ARG A 210 27.63 3.85 -41.54
C ARG A 210 27.58 2.99 -40.26
N PHE A 211 28.46 1.97 -40.16
CA PHE A 211 28.51 1.11 -38.98
C PHE A 211 29.00 1.89 -37.75
N LEU A 212 29.99 2.77 -37.88
CA LEU A 212 30.43 3.63 -36.79
C LEU A 212 29.30 4.57 -36.32
N SER A 213 28.58 5.22 -37.23
CA SER A 213 27.44 6.06 -36.88
C SER A 213 26.33 5.26 -36.14
N ARG A 214 26.11 4.00 -36.54
CA ARG A 214 25.15 3.15 -35.86
C ARG A 214 25.62 2.73 -34.47
N ILE A 215 26.90 2.50 -34.27
CA ILE A 215 27.50 2.25 -32.95
C ILE A 215 27.26 3.44 -32.02
N VAL A 216 27.53 4.67 -32.50
CA VAL A 216 27.31 5.91 -31.73
C VAL A 216 25.82 5.99 -31.33
N THR A 217 24.90 5.74 -32.24
CA THR A 217 23.46 5.75 -31.96
C THR A 217 23.07 4.75 -30.86
N GLU A 218 23.63 3.53 -30.88
CA GLU A 218 23.36 2.50 -29.85
C GLU A 218 23.97 2.89 -28.49
N VAL A 219 25.15 3.51 -28.48
CA VAL A 219 25.80 4.02 -27.25
C VAL A 219 24.97 5.15 -26.64
N ASP A 220 24.50 6.09 -27.45
CA ASP A 220 23.64 7.19 -27.01
C ASP A 220 22.32 6.66 -26.42
N ALA A 221 21.71 5.66 -27.05
CA ALA A 221 20.51 5.01 -26.56
C ALA A 221 20.71 4.32 -25.19
N LEU A 222 21.87 3.62 -25.00
CA LEU A 222 22.24 3.02 -23.73
C LEU A 222 22.50 4.07 -22.65
N THR A 223 23.16 5.16 -23.00
CA THR A 223 23.43 6.29 -22.09
C THR A 223 22.11 6.91 -21.61
N GLN A 224 21.20 7.18 -22.53
CA GLN A 224 19.87 7.68 -22.21
C GLN A 224 19.11 6.71 -21.29
N MET A 225 19.12 5.41 -21.60
CA MET A 225 18.48 4.39 -20.78
C MET A 225 19.03 4.33 -19.35
N THR A 226 20.36 4.38 -19.19
CA THR A 226 20.97 4.39 -17.86
C THR A 226 20.60 5.63 -17.07
N GLN A 227 20.50 6.80 -17.72
CA GLN A 227 20.05 8.04 -17.08
C GLN A 227 18.60 7.95 -16.64
N GLU A 228 17.71 7.42 -17.47
CA GLU A 228 16.30 7.20 -17.13
C GLU A 228 16.14 6.24 -15.95
N LEU A 229 16.94 5.17 -15.87
CA LEU A 229 16.95 4.23 -14.76
C LEU A 229 17.43 4.87 -13.46
N LEU A 230 18.49 5.70 -13.51
CA LEU A 230 18.99 6.44 -12.35
C LEU A 230 17.96 7.46 -11.86
N ASP A 231 17.30 8.18 -12.77
CA ASP A 231 16.25 9.12 -12.42
C ASP A 231 15.08 8.38 -11.75
N LEU A 232 14.62 7.26 -12.32
CA LEU A 232 13.56 6.45 -11.75
C LEU A 232 13.92 5.91 -10.35
N SER A 233 15.17 5.44 -10.17
CA SER A 233 15.65 4.95 -8.86
C SER A 233 15.66 6.04 -7.79
N ARG A 234 16.12 7.25 -8.13
CA ARG A 234 16.11 8.41 -7.21
C ARG A 234 14.70 8.82 -6.84
N ILE A 235 13.80 8.81 -7.81
CA ILE A 235 12.38 9.10 -7.67
C ILE A 235 11.71 8.10 -6.71
N GLU A 236 11.93 6.80 -6.89
CA GLU A 236 11.33 5.73 -6.06
C GLU A 236 11.84 5.72 -4.63
N SER A 237 13.11 6.10 -4.42
CA SER A 237 13.68 6.18 -3.07
C SER A 237 13.18 7.38 -2.25
N GLY A 238 12.37 8.26 -2.84
CA GLY A 238 11.91 9.50 -2.17
C GLY A 238 13.05 10.49 -1.88
N GLN A 239 14.25 10.27 -2.47
CA GLN A 239 15.45 11.08 -2.22
C GLN A 239 15.50 12.35 -3.06
N VAL A 240 14.50 12.59 -3.92
CA VAL A 240 14.46 13.80 -4.75
C VAL A 240 13.79 14.92 -3.96
N GLU A 241 14.56 15.75 -3.32
CA GLU A 241 14.06 17.05 -2.84
C GLU A 241 13.77 17.94 -4.05
N LEU A 242 12.51 18.33 -4.22
CA LEU A 242 12.09 19.23 -5.28
C LEU A 242 12.54 20.65 -4.94
N ASN A 243 13.23 21.31 -5.86
CA ASN A 243 13.54 22.75 -5.78
C ASN A 243 12.35 23.56 -6.31
N LEU A 244 11.30 23.68 -5.49
CA LEU A 244 10.07 24.37 -5.89
C LEU A 244 10.23 25.88 -5.89
N ALA A 245 10.09 26.51 -7.06
CA ALA A 245 10.13 27.95 -7.28
C ALA A 245 8.93 28.41 -8.14
N PRO A 246 8.54 29.70 -8.11
CA PRO A 246 7.59 30.26 -9.06
C PRO A 246 8.18 30.22 -10.48
N ILE A 247 7.47 29.60 -11.43
CA ILE A 247 7.89 29.39 -12.81
C ILE A 247 6.85 29.95 -13.76
N SER A 248 7.27 30.73 -14.74
CA SER A 248 6.42 31.17 -15.84
C SER A 248 6.14 30.02 -16.81
N PRO A 249 4.89 29.62 -17.04
CA PRO A 249 4.52 28.57 -17.99
C PRO A 249 5.07 28.83 -19.39
N LYS A 250 4.97 30.07 -19.88
CA LYS A 250 5.45 30.46 -21.19
C LYS A 250 6.96 30.24 -21.34
N LYS A 251 7.77 30.67 -20.35
CA LYS A 251 9.23 30.47 -20.38
C LYS A 251 9.60 29.00 -20.41
N LEU A 252 8.88 28.18 -19.65
CA LEU A 252 9.10 26.73 -19.60
C LEU A 252 8.80 26.06 -20.95
N LEU A 253 7.68 26.41 -21.59
CA LEU A 253 7.31 25.88 -22.91
C LEU A 253 8.32 26.29 -24.00
N ILE A 254 8.75 27.55 -24.01
CA ILE A 254 9.75 28.05 -24.97
C ILE A 254 11.08 27.28 -24.82
N SER A 255 11.56 27.12 -23.59
CA SER A 255 12.80 26.36 -23.31
C SER A 255 12.72 24.91 -23.81
N ALA A 256 11.63 24.22 -23.51
CA ALA A 256 11.44 22.84 -23.98
C ALA A 256 11.32 22.77 -25.51
N CYS A 257 10.65 23.73 -26.14
CA CYS A 257 10.54 23.84 -27.59
C CYS A 257 11.92 24.04 -28.23
N ASP A 258 12.71 25.01 -27.74
CA ASP A 258 14.05 25.30 -28.27
C ASP A 258 14.99 24.09 -28.15
N ARG A 259 14.91 23.38 -27.05
CA ARG A 259 15.71 22.16 -26.81
C ARG A 259 15.39 21.04 -27.81
N MET A 260 14.15 20.93 -28.24
CA MET A 260 13.68 19.87 -29.15
C MET A 260 13.62 20.29 -30.63
N LYS A 261 13.84 21.58 -30.91
CA LYS A 261 13.68 22.18 -32.25
C LYS A 261 14.48 21.45 -33.32
N LEU A 262 15.78 21.26 -33.09
CA LEU A 262 16.65 20.59 -34.08
C LEU A 262 16.23 19.15 -34.37
N GLN A 263 15.76 18.44 -33.35
CA GLN A 263 15.29 17.06 -33.49
C GLN A 263 13.98 17.00 -34.29
N ALA A 264 13.04 17.93 -34.06
CA ALA A 264 11.82 18.02 -34.82
C ALA A 264 12.07 18.43 -36.29
N GLU A 265 12.96 19.39 -36.53
CA GLU A 265 13.37 19.80 -37.88
C GLU A 265 13.99 18.63 -38.66
N ARG A 266 14.86 17.83 -38.02
CA ARG A 266 15.45 16.61 -38.63
C ARG A 266 14.39 15.55 -38.95
N ALA A 267 13.32 15.50 -38.15
CA ALA A 267 12.16 14.61 -38.40
C ALA A 267 11.17 15.19 -39.43
N GLY A 268 11.41 16.43 -39.93
CA GLY A 268 10.53 17.10 -40.88
C GLY A 268 9.22 17.57 -40.25
N LEU A 269 9.23 17.94 -38.96
CA LEU A 269 8.05 18.38 -38.20
C LEU A 269 8.10 19.84 -37.83
N THR A 270 6.95 20.45 -37.68
CA THR A 270 6.78 21.82 -37.17
C THR A 270 6.48 21.79 -35.67
N LEU A 271 7.27 22.55 -34.89
CA LEU A 271 7.01 22.81 -33.47
C LEU A 271 6.41 24.20 -33.30
N ARG A 272 5.32 24.29 -32.52
CA ARG A 272 4.69 25.58 -32.14
C ARG A 272 4.43 25.66 -30.65
N VAL A 273 4.41 26.90 -30.14
CA VAL A 273 4.02 27.18 -28.75
C VAL A 273 2.77 28.07 -28.78
N GLU A 274 1.71 27.60 -28.13
CA GLU A 274 0.46 28.32 -27.93
C GLU A 274 0.25 28.55 -26.44
N CYS A 275 0.48 29.76 -25.97
CA CYS A 275 0.43 30.11 -24.54
C CYS A 275 -0.02 31.56 -24.37
N SER A 276 -1.04 31.79 -23.54
CA SER A 276 -1.43 33.15 -23.14
C SER A 276 -0.35 33.81 -22.28
N ASP A 277 -0.16 35.10 -22.41
CA ASP A 277 0.78 35.89 -21.59
C ASP A 277 0.30 36.06 -20.14
N ASP A 278 -1.01 35.92 -19.87
CA ASP A 278 -1.66 36.22 -18.59
C ASP A 278 -1.77 34.98 -17.66
N LEU A 279 -1.06 33.90 -17.98
CA LEU A 279 -1.10 32.73 -17.12
C LEU A 279 -0.36 32.94 -15.81
N PRO A 280 -0.92 32.48 -14.67
CA PRO A 280 -0.26 32.58 -13.39
C PRO A 280 1.01 31.70 -13.34
N ASN A 281 1.99 32.08 -12.49
CA ASN A 281 3.15 31.26 -12.25
C ASN A 281 2.74 29.97 -11.53
N VAL A 282 3.41 28.88 -11.87
CA VAL A 282 3.24 27.58 -11.19
C VAL A 282 4.35 27.37 -10.18
N ARG A 283 4.05 26.70 -9.07
CA ARG A 283 5.04 26.33 -8.07
C ARG A 283 5.65 24.96 -8.40
N ALA A 284 6.84 24.96 -8.97
CA ALA A 284 7.44 23.72 -9.47
C ALA A 284 8.98 23.75 -9.50
N ASP A 285 9.58 22.57 -9.71
CA ASP A 285 10.98 22.42 -10.06
C ASP A 285 11.13 22.55 -11.58
N TYR A 286 11.83 23.60 -12.02
CA TYR A 286 12.00 23.92 -13.44
C TYR A 286 12.60 22.78 -14.25
N ALA A 287 13.71 22.20 -13.76
CA ALA A 287 14.44 21.16 -14.49
C ALA A 287 13.57 19.88 -14.63
N ARG A 288 12.80 19.57 -13.62
CA ARG A 288 11.91 18.41 -13.64
C ARG A 288 10.71 18.60 -14.56
N LEU A 289 10.08 19.77 -14.56
CA LEU A 289 8.98 20.05 -15.51
C LEU A 289 9.48 20.15 -16.95
N GLU A 290 10.67 20.73 -17.18
CA GLU A 290 11.29 20.69 -18.50
C GLU A 290 11.52 19.26 -18.97
N GLN A 291 11.97 18.37 -18.10
CA GLN A 291 12.13 16.93 -18.38
C GLN A 291 10.80 16.28 -18.78
N VAL A 292 9.68 16.63 -18.10
CA VAL A 292 8.33 16.16 -18.49
C VAL A 292 8.01 16.57 -19.92
N LEU A 293 8.14 17.87 -20.23
CA LEU A 293 7.84 18.39 -21.56
C LEU A 293 8.74 17.75 -22.63
N VAL A 294 10.03 17.66 -22.39
CA VAL A 294 10.99 17.00 -23.32
C VAL A 294 10.58 15.55 -23.59
N ASN A 295 10.19 14.78 -22.56
CA ASN A 295 9.74 13.41 -22.73
C ASN A 295 8.45 13.31 -23.58
N LEU A 296 7.50 14.23 -23.36
CA LEU A 296 6.27 14.28 -24.14
C LEU A 296 6.53 14.69 -25.59
N ILE A 297 7.34 15.75 -25.82
CA ILE A 297 7.70 16.23 -27.17
C ILE A 297 8.49 15.14 -27.92
N HIS A 298 9.43 14.46 -27.25
CA HIS A 298 10.19 13.38 -27.84
C HIS A 298 9.28 12.26 -28.36
N ASN A 299 8.27 11.86 -27.58
CA ASN A 299 7.29 10.89 -28.01
C ASN A 299 6.47 11.40 -29.20
N SER A 300 5.97 12.64 -29.16
CA SER A 300 5.23 13.25 -30.27
C SER A 300 6.06 13.31 -31.54
N VAL A 301 7.34 13.71 -31.46
CA VAL A 301 8.25 13.72 -32.63
C VAL A 301 8.48 12.32 -33.20
N LYS A 302 8.60 11.33 -32.32
CA LYS A 302 8.84 9.93 -32.72
C LYS A 302 7.65 9.31 -33.47
N PHE A 303 6.41 9.64 -33.07
CA PHE A 303 5.20 9.02 -33.57
C PHE A 303 4.43 9.86 -34.59
N THR A 304 4.92 11.05 -34.91
CA THR A 304 4.36 11.91 -35.96
C THR A 304 5.13 11.72 -37.27
N ARG A 305 4.39 11.64 -38.39
CA ARG A 305 5.00 11.50 -39.73
C ARG A 305 5.59 12.83 -40.19
N PRO A 306 6.64 12.79 -41.08
CA PRO A 306 7.16 14.01 -41.67
C PRO A 306 6.06 14.86 -42.33
N GLY A 307 6.12 16.17 -42.14
CA GLY A 307 5.09 17.13 -42.55
C GLY A 307 4.02 17.37 -41.48
N GLY A 308 4.06 16.63 -40.37
CA GLY A 308 3.14 16.84 -39.24
C GLY A 308 3.55 17.98 -38.33
N GLU A 309 2.72 18.19 -37.31
CA GLU A 309 2.87 19.29 -36.35
C GLU A 309 2.83 18.80 -34.91
N VAL A 310 3.63 19.43 -34.03
CA VAL A 310 3.58 19.27 -32.58
C VAL A 310 3.39 20.64 -31.93
N ILE A 311 2.31 20.78 -31.14
CA ILE A 311 1.92 22.02 -30.48
C ILE A 311 2.07 21.89 -28.99
N LEU A 312 2.86 22.78 -28.37
CA LEU A 312 2.97 22.92 -26.94
C LEU A 312 1.98 23.99 -26.48
N LEU A 313 1.10 23.66 -25.56
CA LEU A 313 0.09 24.57 -25.06
C LEU A 313 0.10 24.69 -23.54
N ALA A 314 -0.29 25.88 -23.04
CA ALA A 314 -0.59 26.08 -21.64
C ALA A 314 -1.81 26.99 -21.51
N GLU A 315 -2.70 26.60 -20.57
CA GLU A 315 -3.95 27.32 -20.29
C GLU A 315 -4.32 27.17 -18.82
N THR A 316 -5.25 27.96 -18.35
CA THR A 316 -5.76 27.82 -16.97
C THR A 316 -6.50 26.51 -16.85
N ALA A 317 -6.18 25.72 -15.82
CA ALA A 317 -6.87 24.45 -15.55
C ALA A 317 -8.34 24.67 -15.21
N ASP A 318 -9.24 23.83 -15.75
CA ASP A 318 -10.67 23.87 -15.47
C ASP A 318 -10.99 23.51 -14.01
N THR A 319 -12.21 23.84 -13.55
CA THR A 319 -12.63 23.68 -12.15
C THR A 319 -12.58 22.23 -11.67
N GLU A 320 -12.83 21.27 -12.56
CA GLU A 320 -12.77 19.82 -12.26
C GLU A 320 -11.32 19.26 -12.25
N GLU A 321 -10.40 19.94 -12.92
CA GLU A 321 -8.98 19.58 -13.01
C GLU A 321 -8.14 20.28 -11.92
N ARG A 322 -8.73 21.24 -11.21
CA ARG A 322 -8.05 22.03 -10.17
C ARG A 322 -7.75 21.18 -8.94
N SER A 323 -6.48 21.02 -8.63
CA SER A 323 -6.07 20.79 -7.24
C SER A 323 -6.52 21.99 -6.39
N ALA A 324 -6.81 21.79 -5.10
CA ALA A 324 -7.27 22.86 -4.22
C ALA A 324 -6.36 24.11 -4.33
N GLY A 325 -6.83 25.17 -5.01
CA GLY A 325 -6.07 26.43 -5.16
C GLY A 325 -5.87 26.93 -6.59
N GLY A 326 -6.41 26.25 -7.63
CA GLY A 326 -6.18 26.64 -9.03
C GLY A 326 -4.89 26.03 -9.60
N GLY A 327 -4.67 26.15 -10.92
CA GLY A 327 -3.49 25.58 -11.57
C GLY A 327 -3.40 25.93 -13.04
N VAL A 328 -2.31 25.52 -13.66
CA VAL A 328 -2.09 25.61 -15.10
C VAL A 328 -2.09 24.21 -15.70
N ARG A 329 -2.84 24.03 -16.78
CA ARG A 329 -2.82 22.84 -17.63
C ARG A 329 -1.82 23.05 -18.75
N PHE A 330 -0.86 22.15 -18.83
CA PHE A 330 0.09 22.06 -19.93
C PHE A 330 -0.34 20.94 -20.88
N GLY A 331 -0.09 21.12 -22.16
CA GLY A 331 -0.38 20.09 -23.15
C GLY A 331 0.68 20.00 -24.24
N VAL A 332 0.85 18.78 -24.78
CA VAL A 332 1.63 18.50 -25.98
C VAL A 332 0.72 17.74 -26.93
N LYS A 333 0.32 18.42 -28.03
CA LYS A 333 -0.57 17.88 -29.06
C LYS A 333 0.23 17.52 -30.30
N ASP A 334 -0.01 16.35 -30.84
CA ASP A 334 0.61 15.89 -32.08
C ASP A 334 -0.44 15.45 -33.11
N THR A 335 -0.04 15.47 -34.39
CA THR A 335 -0.81 14.95 -35.53
C THR A 335 -0.32 13.56 -35.96
N GLY A 336 0.13 12.76 -34.97
CA GLY A 336 0.73 11.45 -35.18
C GLY A 336 -0.28 10.33 -35.41
N ILE A 337 0.20 9.10 -35.21
CA ILE A 337 -0.58 7.87 -35.43
C ILE A 337 -1.68 7.66 -34.38
N GLY A 338 -1.69 8.40 -33.29
CA GLY A 338 -2.61 8.19 -32.18
C GLY A 338 -2.31 6.91 -31.39
N ILE A 339 -3.17 6.62 -30.40
CA ILE A 339 -3.04 5.50 -29.47
C ILE A 339 -4.36 4.72 -29.50
N PRO A 340 -4.33 3.38 -29.67
CA PRO A 340 -5.51 2.54 -29.54
C PRO A 340 -6.15 2.68 -28.16
N SER A 341 -7.47 2.68 -28.08
CA SER A 341 -8.22 2.91 -26.84
C SER A 341 -7.92 1.88 -25.74
N GLU A 342 -7.59 0.64 -26.13
CA GLU A 342 -7.19 -0.44 -25.22
C GLU A 342 -5.83 -0.19 -24.54
N ASP A 343 -4.95 0.57 -25.19
CA ASP A 343 -3.61 0.88 -24.70
C ASP A 343 -3.55 2.13 -23.83
N VAL A 344 -4.49 3.08 -23.99
CA VAL A 344 -4.54 4.36 -23.25
C VAL A 344 -4.39 4.19 -21.74
N PRO A 345 -5.07 3.23 -21.07
CA PRO A 345 -4.92 3.07 -19.61
C PRO A 345 -3.51 2.64 -19.17
N ARG A 346 -2.72 2.09 -20.09
CA ARG A 346 -1.45 1.42 -19.81
C ARG A 346 -0.20 2.18 -20.24
N ILE A 347 -0.31 3.21 -21.07
CA ILE A 347 0.86 3.90 -21.64
C ILE A 347 1.76 4.56 -20.58
N PHE A 348 1.26 4.81 -19.37
CA PHE A 348 2.04 5.33 -18.25
C PHE A 348 2.63 4.22 -17.36
N GLU A 349 2.40 2.93 -17.68
CA GLU A 349 3.07 1.81 -17.04
C GLU A 349 4.54 1.76 -17.49
N ARG A 350 5.43 1.31 -16.61
CA ARG A 350 6.86 1.19 -16.91
C ARG A 350 7.10 0.13 -17.97
N PHE A 351 7.98 0.44 -18.94
CA PHE A 351 8.33 -0.43 -20.07
C PHE A 351 7.15 -0.78 -20.98
N TYR A 352 6.00 -0.15 -20.81
CA TYR A 352 4.88 -0.37 -21.68
C TYR A 352 5.11 0.26 -23.05
N ARG A 353 4.78 -0.49 -24.12
CA ARG A 353 4.87 -0.08 -25.51
C ARG A 353 3.72 -0.70 -26.28
N VAL A 354 2.99 0.11 -27.03
CA VAL A 354 1.82 -0.29 -27.83
C VAL A 354 2.24 -1.37 -28.87
N ASP A 355 3.39 -1.22 -29.51
CA ASP A 355 3.90 -2.19 -30.49
C ASP A 355 5.43 -2.35 -30.31
N ARG A 356 5.86 -3.53 -29.89
CA ARG A 356 7.28 -3.86 -29.72
C ARG A 356 8.02 -4.02 -31.04
N SER A 357 7.30 -4.30 -32.15
CA SER A 357 7.90 -4.61 -33.45
C SER A 357 8.06 -3.40 -34.38
N ARG A 358 7.21 -2.38 -34.24
CA ARG A 358 7.16 -1.21 -35.14
C ARG A 358 7.84 0.05 -34.60
N SER A 359 7.92 0.19 -33.29
CA SER A 359 8.53 1.38 -32.68
C SER A 359 10.03 1.13 -32.45
N GLY A 360 10.89 1.73 -33.26
CA GLY A 360 12.33 1.79 -33.04
C GLY A 360 12.71 2.14 -31.59
N SER A 361 13.99 2.36 -31.28
CA SER A 361 14.52 2.50 -29.92
C SER A 361 13.65 3.36 -28.99
N GLY A 362 13.33 2.84 -27.81
CA GLY A 362 12.62 3.59 -26.74
C GLY A 362 12.35 2.65 -25.58
N THR A 363 12.75 3.08 -24.40
CA THR A 363 12.76 2.28 -23.16
C THR A 363 11.38 2.00 -22.58
N GLY A 364 10.35 2.78 -22.95
CA GLY A 364 9.04 2.76 -22.31
C GLY A 364 9.05 3.34 -20.89
N LEU A 365 10.13 4.05 -20.50
CA LEU A 365 10.25 4.70 -19.18
C LEU A 365 9.83 6.17 -19.19
N GLY A 366 9.98 6.88 -20.31
CA GLY A 366 9.79 8.34 -20.39
C GLY A 366 8.41 8.79 -19.88
N LEU A 367 7.31 8.13 -20.29
CA LEU A 367 5.95 8.48 -19.83
C LEU A 367 5.74 8.15 -18.35
N SER A 368 6.29 7.05 -17.84
CA SER A 368 6.20 6.71 -16.42
C SER A 368 6.99 7.68 -15.54
N ILE A 369 8.14 8.17 -16.01
CA ILE A 369 8.94 9.23 -15.36
C ILE A 369 8.15 10.54 -15.36
N ALA A 370 7.58 10.92 -16.51
CA ALA A 370 6.75 12.12 -16.63
C ALA A 370 5.58 12.10 -15.64
N ARG A 371 4.86 10.97 -15.58
CA ARG A 371 3.77 10.78 -14.61
C ARG A 371 4.24 10.97 -13.18
N HIS A 372 5.32 10.33 -12.80
CA HIS A 372 5.82 10.42 -11.42
C HIS A 372 6.25 11.85 -11.06
N ILE A 373 6.96 12.54 -11.96
CA ILE A 373 7.34 13.95 -11.73
C ILE A 373 6.09 14.82 -11.52
N VAL A 374 5.07 14.66 -12.36
CA VAL A 374 3.82 15.43 -12.25
C VAL A 374 3.10 15.11 -10.93
N GLU A 375 2.97 13.83 -10.56
CA GLU A 375 2.34 13.40 -9.30
C GLU A 375 3.09 13.94 -8.07
N THR A 376 4.43 13.98 -8.10
CA THR A 376 5.25 14.55 -7.02
C THR A 376 5.06 16.07 -6.88
N HIS A 377 4.70 16.76 -7.99
CA HIS A 377 4.29 18.17 -7.99
C HIS A 377 2.80 18.38 -7.65
N GLN A 378 2.10 17.32 -7.16
CA GLN A 378 0.68 17.34 -6.83
C GLN A 378 -0.22 17.61 -8.04
N GLY A 379 0.28 17.35 -9.25
CA GLY A 379 -0.45 17.44 -10.50
C GLY A 379 -1.06 16.11 -10.94
N LYS A 380 -1.75 16.16 -12.07
CA LYS A 380 -2.35 14.99 -12.75
C LYS A 380 -1.86 14.98 -14.20
N ILE A 381 -1.61 13.80 -14.76
CA ILE A 381 -1.26 13.61 -16.19
C ILE A 381 -2.23 12.63 -16.83
N TRP A 382 -2.62 12.90 -18.08
CA TRP A 382 -3.49 12.04 -18.88
C TRP A 382 -3.24 12.27 -20.38
N VAL A 383 -3.93 11.52 -21.22
CA VAL A 383 -3.88 11.64 -22.67
C VAL A 383 -5.28 11.52 -23.25
N ASP A 384 -5.54 12.34 -24.26
CA ASP A 384 -6.70 12.24 -25.16
C ASP A 384 -6.15 11.87 -26.53
N SER A 385 -6.53 10.69 -27.05
CA SER A 385 -6.00 10.18 -28.30
C SER A 385 -7.03 9.40 -29.09
N ILE A 386 -6.96 9.57 -30.39
CA ILE A 386 -7.75 8.80 -31.36
C ILE A 386 -6.78 8.19 -32.36
N GLU A 387 -6.81 6.87 -32.50
CA GLU A 387 -5.96 6.15 -33.44
C GLU A 387 -6.13 6.72 -34.87
N GLY A 388 -5.03 7.04 -35.53
CA GLY A 388 -4.98 7.65 -36.86
C GLY A 388 -5.16 9.19 -36.89
N GLN A 389 -5.48 9.85 -35.75
CA GLN A 389 -5.74 11.29 -35.72
C GLN A 389 -4.74 12.08 -34.84
N GLY A 390 -3.89 11.37 -34.07
CA GLY A 390 -2.92 11.98 -33.17
C GLY A 390 -3.30 11.88 -31.71
N SER A 391 -2.48 12.50 -30.86
CA SER A 391 -2.63 12.48 -29.41
C SER A 391 -2.44 13.85 -28.80
N THR A 392 -3.06 14.08 -27.65
CA THR A 392 -2.79 15.25 -26.82
C THR A 392 -2.52 14.77 -25.39
N PHE A 393 -1.28 14.92 -24.96
CA PHE A 393 -0.88 14.64 -23.58
C PHE A 393 -1.07 15.89 -22.76
N PHE A 394 -1.76 15.78 -21.64
CA PHE A 394 -2.01 16.86 -20.71
C PHE A 394 -1.43 16.58 -19.35
N PHE A 395 -0.99 17.63 -18.67
CA PHE A 395 -0.73 17.57 -17.23
C PHE A 395 -1.04 18.91 -16.55
N THR A 396 -1.39 18.83 -15.25
CA THR A 396 -1.67 20.03 -14.44
C THR A 396 -0.60 20.23 -13.39
N ILE A 397 -0.31 21.50 -13.08
CA ILE A 397 0.56 21.89 -11.97
C ILE A 397 -0.15 22.98 -11.15
N PRO A 398 -0.13 22.89 -9.79
CA PRO A 398 -0.73 23.89 -8.93
C PRO A 398 -0.11 25.28 -9.12
N GLN A 399 -0.94 26.31 -9.01
CA GLN A 399 -0.53 27.70 -9.03
C GLN A 399 0.39 28.03 -7.85
N SER A 400 1.29 28.98 -8.03
CA SER A 400 2.10 29.51 -6.94
C SER A 400 1.22 30.30 -5.96
N ALA A 401 1.34 29.99 -4.66
CA ALA A 401 0.55 30.71 -3.63
C ALA A 401 0.80 32.22 -3.58
N ALA A 402 1.87 32.71 -4.22
CA ALA A 402 2.18 34.13 -4.35
C ALA A 402 1.27 34.90 -5.33
N ASP A 403 0.58 34.18 -6.24
CA ASP A 403 -0.26 34.74 -7.28
C ASP A 403 -1.77 34.54 -7.02
N VAL A 404 -2.15 34.05 -5.82
CA VAL A 404 -3.57 33.96 -5.44
C VAL A 404 -4.07 35.34 -5.05
N PRO A 405 -5.01 35.96 -5.76
CA PRO A 405 -5.61 37.20 -5.32
C PRO A 405 -6.25 36.97 -3.94
N GLN A 406 -5.84 37.75 -2.96
CA GLN A 406 -6.54 37.79 -1.67
C GLN A 406 -7.96 38.33 -1.95
N ALA A 407 -8.97 37.45 -1.76
CA ALA A 407 -10.38 37.79 -1.91
C ALA A 407 -10.88 38.63 -0.74
#